data_5e6bebc5191c0dfad53a80864c4b62bb
#
_entry.id   5e6bebc5191c0dfad53a80864c4b62bb
#
_cell.length_a   1.000
_cell.length_b   1.000
_cell.length_c   1.000
_cell.angle_alpha   90.00
_cell.angle_beta   90.00
_cell.angle_gamma   90.00
#
_symmetry.space_group_name_H-M   'P 1'
#
loop_
_entity.id
_entity.type
_entity.pdbx_description
1 polymer ?
#
loop_
_entity_poly.entity_id
_entity_poly.type
_entity_poly.pdbx_seq_one_letter_code
_entity_poly.pdbx_strand_id
1 'polypeptide(L)'
;MKFDETPLKGAYLISLEKLEDERGFFARTFCNQEFSNNGLISQFVQVNNSFTKSKGTIRGMHYQLKPSAEVKLVRCINGALYDVIIDLRPDSATFGKWFGSELSVENRQMMYVPKGFAHGFVTLQDSTETFYFASDFYSAELERGIRYDDPYFQIDWPIKVSESSEKDKNFPDFNLDWHGISSLSGFT
;
A
#
# COMPACT_ATOMS: atom_id res chain seq x y z
N MET A 1 -6.32 -10.75 -15.22
CA MET A 1 -6.59 -10.00 -13.97
C MET A 1 -7.49 -8.82 -14.27
N LYS A 2 -8.36 -8.44 -13.35
CA LYS A 2 -9.20 -7.25 -13.47
C LYS A 2 -8.56 -6.11 -12.70
N PHE A 3 -8.42 -4.95 -13.34
CA PHE A 3 -7.80 -3.75 -12.80
C PHE A 3 -8.90 -2.70 -12.60
N ASP A 4 -9.23 -2.41 -11.35
CA ASP A 4 -10.24 -1.41 -10.99
C ASP A 4 -9.52 -0.18 -10.40
N GLU A 5 -9.53 0.95 -11.12
CA GLU A 5 -8.91 2.19 -10.63
C GLU A 5 -9.67 2.69 -9.39
N THR A 6 -8.92 3.06 -8.35
CA THR A 6 -9.47 3.64 -7.13
C THR A 6 -9.84 5.11 -7.35
N PRO A 7 -10.51 5.79 -6.41
CA PRO A 7 -10.72 7.24 -6.49
C PRO A 7 -9.42 8.06 -6.52
N LEU A 8 -8.28 7.45 -6.19
CA LEU A 8 -6.95 8.08 -6.24
C LEU A 8 -6.25 7.68 -7.53
N LYS A 9 -6.08 8.64 -8.44
CA LYS A 9 -5.56 8.41 -9.79
C LYS A 9 -4.26 7.61 -9.83
N GLY A 10 -4.26 6.54 -10.61
CA GLY A 10 -3.13 5.65 -10.83
C GLY A 10 -2.98 4.54 -9.79
N ALA A 11 -3.78 4.55 -8.72
CA ALA A 11 -3.86 3.46 -7.74
C ALA A 11 -4.99 2.49 -8.11
N TYR A 12 -4.74 1.19 -7.98
CA TYR A 12 -5.67 0.16 -8.43
C TYR A 12 -5.91 -0.90 -7.37
N LEU A 13 -7.15 -1.37 -7.29
CA LEU A 13 -7.48 -2.69 -6.74
C LEU A 13 -7.44 -3.70 -7.89
N ILE A 14 -6.67 -4.76 -7.70
CA ILE A 14 -6.49 -5.80 -8.71
C ILE A 14 -7.10 -7.10 -8.20
N SER A 15 -8.10 -7.60 -8.93
CA SER A 15 -8.79 -8.86 -8.62
C SER A 15 -8.28 -9.98 -9.50
N LEU A 16 -8.21 -11.19 -8.94
CA LEU A 16 -7.80 -12.38 -9.67
C LEU A 16 -8.95 -12.92 -10.52
N GLU A 17 -8.64 -13.31 -11.74
CA GLU A 17 -9.53 -14.13 -12.56
C GLU A 17 -9.20 -15.60 -12.32
N LYS A 18 -10.09 -16.28 -11.63
CA LYS A 18 -9.91 -17.68 -11.25
C LYS A 18 -10.37 -18.61 -12.38
N LEU A 19 -9.55 -19.61 -12.68
CA LEU A 19 -9.93 -20.76 -13.51
C LEU A 19 -10.21 -21.93 -12.56
N GLU A 20 -11.49 -22.21 -12.33
CA GLU A 20 -11.97 -23.17 -11.33
C GLU A 20 -12.25 -24.53 -11.94
N ASP A 21 -11.89 -25.61 -11.21
CA ASP A 21 -12.27 -26.99 -11.48
C ASP A 21 -12.49 -27.75 -10.15
N GLU A 22 -12.76 -29.07 -10.22
CA GLU A 22 -13.02 -29.94 -9.03
C GLU A 22 -11.85 -29.95 -8.01
N ARG A 23 -10.64 -29.56 -8.39
CA ARG A 23 -9.44 -29.51 -7.52
C ARG A 23 -9.27 -28.16 -6.82
N GLY A 24 -10.04 -27.14 -7.22
CA GLY A 24 -9.93 -25.76 -6.73
C GLY A 24 -9.79 -24.77 -7.87
N PHE A 25 -8.82 -23.85 -7.81
CA PHE A 25 -8.62 -22.88 -8.87
C PHE A 25 -7.14 -22.64 -9.17
N PHE A 26 -6.87 -22.22 -10.39
CA PHE A 26 -5.64 -21.56 -10.79
C PHE A 26 -5.95 -20.08 -11.08
N ALA A 27 -5.07 -19.17 -10.62
CA ALA A 27 -5.16 -17.76 -10.97
C ALA A 27 -3.78 -17.15 -11.09
N ARG A 28 -3.60 -16.27 -12.07
CA ARG A 28 -2.40 -15.45 -12.21
C ARG A 28 -2.45 -14.29 -11.25
N THR A 29 -1.38 -14.10 -10.48
CA THR A 29 -1.27 -13.01 -9.50
C THR A 29 -0.43 -11.84 -9.99
N PHE A 30 0.42 -12.07 -10.97
CA PHE A 30 1.24 -11.04 -11.62
C PHE A 30 1.55 -11.43 -13.06
N CYS A 31 1.52 -10.47 -13.96
CA CYS A 31 1.98 -10.60 -15.32
C CYS A 31 2.50 -9.26 -15.84
N ASN A 32 3.78 -9.22 -16.17
CA ASN A 32 4.45 -8.01 -16.68
C ASN A 32 3.66 -7.39 -17.85
N GLN A 33 3.21 -8.21 -18.79
CA GLN A 33 2.47 -7.74 -19.97
C GLN A 33 1.10 -7.14 -19.60
N GLU A 34 0.34 -7.78 -18.68
CA GLU A 34 -0.97 -7.26 -18.27
C GLU A 34 -0.82 -5.92 -17.52
N PHE A 35 0.18 -5.78 -16.66
CA PHE A 35 0.49 -4.51 -15.98
C PHE A 35 0.88 -3.42 -16.99
N SER A 36 1.81 -3.72 -17.91
CA SER A 36 2.25 -2.78 -18.94
C SER A 36 1.12 -2.35 -19.87
N ASN A 37 0.21 -3.26 -20.23
CA ASN A 37 -0.97 -2.94 -21.06
C ASN A 37 -1.94 -1.99 -20.35
N ASN A 38 -1.93 -1.94 -19.01
CA ASN A 38 -2.70 -0.99 -18.20
C ASN A 38 -1.89 0.27 -17.85
N GLY A 39 -0.70 0.47 -18.45
CA GLY A 39 0.16 1.63 -18.17
C GLY A 39 0.84 1.60 -16.80
N LEU A 40 0.86 0.43 -16.14
CA LEU A 40 1.41 0.28 -14.80
C LEU A 40 2.89 -0.17 -14.83
N ILE A 41 3.67 0.27 -13.85
CA ILE A 41 5.02 -0.25 -13.64
C ILE A 41 4.92 -1.74 -13.30
N SER A 42 5.72 -2.53 -14.01
CA SER A 42 5.72 -4.00 -13.91
C SER A 42 7.10 -4.58 -13.62
N GLN A 43 8.09 -3.72 -13.37
CA GLN A 43 9.43 -4.12 -12.95
C GLN A 43 9.55 -3.93 -11.46
N PHE A 44 9.78 -5.03 -10.73
CA PHE A 44 9.97 -5.06 -9.29
C PHE A 44 11.34 -5.64 -8.97
N VAL A 45 12.03 -5.02 -8.02
CA VAL A 45 13.41 -5.36 -7.65
C VAL A 45 13.51 -6.04 -6.28
N GLN A 46 12.47 -5.90 -5.45
CA GLN A 46 12.38 -6.58 -4.15
C GLN A 46 11.00 -7.19 -3.97
N VAL A 47 10.98 -8.33 -3.29
CA VAL A 47 9.77 -9.01 -2.83
C VAL A 47 9.93 -9.29 -1.35
N ASN A 48 8.95 -8.90 -0.56
CA ASN A 48 9.01 -8.97 0.88
C ASN A 48 7.81 -9.72 1.45
N ASN A 49 8.04 -10.41 2.56
CA ASN A 49 7.00 -11.06 3.35
C ASN A 49 6.99 -10.47 4.76
N SER A 50 5.80 -10.13 5.27
CA SER A 50 5.62 -9.59 6.62
C SER A 50 4.56 -10.39 7.35
N PHE A 51 4.92 -10.95 8.49
CA PHE A 51 3.99 -11.62 9.41
C PHE A 51 3.64 -10.68 10.56
N THR A 52 2.35 -10.56 10.85
CA THR A 52 1.82 -9.75 11.95
C THR A 52 0.98 -10.62 12.88
N LYS A 53 1.40 -10.72 14.12
CA LYS A 53 0.91 -11.68 15.09
C LYS A 53 -0.51 -11.41 15.57
N SER A 54 -0.81 -10.12 15.86
CA SER A 54 -2.04 -9.73 16.54
C SER A 54 -2.95 -8.89 15.66
N LYS A 55 -4.26 -9.09 15.78
CA LYS A 55 -5.29 -8.19 15.25
C LYS A 55 -5.15 -6.79 15.84
N GLY A 56 -5.41 -5.76 15.04
CA GLY A 56 -5.32 -4.36 15.45
C GLY A 56 -3.90 -3.79 15.43
N THR A 57 -2.90 -4.54 14.94
CA THR A 57 -1.56 -4.03 14.73
C THR A 57 -1.52 -3.18 13.46
N ILE A 58 -1.03 -1.94 13.59
CA ILE A 58 -0.79 -1.02 12.47
C ILE A 58 0.67 -1.11 12.01
N ARG A 59 0.90 -1.06 10.71
CA ARG A 59 2.21 -0.87 10.08
C ARG A 59 2.09 0.26 9.06
N GLY A 60 2.84 1.31 9.22
CA GLY A 60 2.79 2.48 8.33
C GLY A 60 2.40 3.76 9.04
N MET A 61 2.12 4.80 8.30
CA MET A 61 2.14 4.94 6.82
C MET A 61 3.56 5.22 6.32
N HIS A 62 4.08 4.43 5.40
CA HIS A 62 5.47 4.56 4.92
C HIS A 62 5.56 4.88 3.43
N TYR A 63 6.56 5.63 3.04
CA TYR A 63 6.93 5.93 1.66
C TYR A 63 8.41 6.28 1.56
N GLN A 64 8.94 6.34 0.34
CA GLN A 64 10.30 6.79 0.07
C GLN A 64 10.29 8.05 -0.82
N LEU A 65 11.23 8.96 -0.53
CA LEU A 65 11.49 10.14 -1.34
C LEU A 65 12.27 9.76 -2.61
N LYS A 66 12.30 10.67 -3.60
CA LYS A 66 13.21 10.54 -4.74
C LYS A 66 14.68 10.52 -4.25
N PRO A 67 15.56 9.77 -4.93
CA PRO A 67 15.33 8.99 -6.15
C PRO A 67 14.68 7.62 -5.91
N SER A 68 14.53 7.12 -4.68
CA SER A 68 14.07 5.76 -4.37
C SER A 68 12.55 5.63 -4.16
N ALA A 69 11.76 6.60 -4.64
CA ALA A 69 10.31 6.48 -4.60
C ALA A 69 9.85 5.22 -5.36
N GLU A 70 9.01 4.42 -4.71
CA GLU A 70 8.67 3.08 -5.18
C GLU A 70 7.18 2.90 -5.48
N VAL A 71 6.88 2.01 -6.41
CA VAL A 71 5.58 1.38 -6.54
C VAL A 71 5.54 0.15 -5.64
N LYS A 72 4.42 -0.07 -4.96
CA LYS A 72 4.17 -1.32 -4.22
C LYS A 72 3.00 -2.07 -4.85
N LEU A 73 3.11 -3.41 -4.89
CA LEU A 73 1.98 -4.29 -5.17
C LEU A 73 1.78 -5.18 -3.94
N VAL A 74 0.72 -4.94 -3.20
CA VAL A 74 0.48 -5.50 -1.86
C VAL A 74 -0.63 -6.52 -1.90
N ARG A 75 -0.43 -7.66 -1.23
CA ARG A 75 -1.41 -8.75 -1.11
C ARG A 75 -1.40 -9.35 0.29
N CYS A 76 -2.58 -9.60 0.83
CA CYS A 76 -2.75 -10.47 2.00
C CYS A 76 -2.74 -11.93 1.55
N ILE A 77 -1.87 -12.77 2.14
CA ILE A 77 -1.74 -14.19 1.82
C ILE A 77 -2.21 -15.11 2.96
N ASN A 78 -2.40 -14.56 4.15
CA ASN A 78 -3.06 -15.22 5.28
C ASN A 78 -3.78 -14.18 6.15
N GLY A 79 -4.99 -14.50 6.64
CA GLY A 79 -5.80 -13.58 7.42
C GLY A 79 -6.42 -12.44 6.60
N ALA A 80 -6.57 -11.28 7.22
CA ALA A 80 -7.16 -10.08 6.62
C ALA A 80 -6.56 -8.81 7.20
N LEU A 81 -6.47 -7.78 6.38
CA LEU A 81 -6.01 -6.44 6.75
C LEU A 81 -6.86 -5.36 6.06
N TYR A 82 -6.90 -4.18 6.63
CA TYR A 82 -7.41 -2.98 5.96
C TYR A 82 -6.23 -2.15 5.49
N ASP A 83 -6.04 -2.13 4.18
CA ASP A 83 -4.93 -1.50 3.49
C ASP A 83 -5.29 -0.06 3.14
N VAL A 84 -4.42 0.89 3.45
CA VAL A 84 -4.65 2.33 3.25
C VAL A 84 -3.50 2.95 2.49
N ILE A 85 -3.87 3.80 1.53
CA ILE A 85 -2.94 4.62 0.75
C ILE A 85 -3.33 6.10 0.85
N ILE A 86 -2.34 6.99 0.89
CA ILE A 86 -2.50 8.44 0.90
C ILE A 86 -1.77 9.01 -0.31
N ASP A 87 -2.43 9.82 -1.11
CA ASP A 87 -1.78 10.54 -2.22
C ASP A 87 -0.99 11.74 -1.69
N LEU A 88 0.33 11.70 -1.77
CA LEU A 88 1.24 12.76 -1.33
C LEU A 88 1.85 13.54 -2.50
N ARG A 89 1.42 13.31 -3.73
CA ARG A 89 1.93 14.01 -4.91
C ARG A 89 1.37 15.44 -4.96
N PRO A 90 2.21 16.47 -4.84
CA PRO A 90 1.72 17.86 -4.71
C PRO A 90 0.98 18.35 -5.96
N ASP A 91 1.26 17.75 -7.14
CA ASP A 91 0.64 18.12 -8.42
C ASP A 91 -0.66 17.33 -8.68
N SER A 92 -1.07 16.45 -7.76
CA SER A 92 -2.25 15.60 -7.92
C SER A 92 -3.53 16.32 -7.48
N ALA A 93 -4.60 16.13 -8.24
CA ALA A 93 -5.94 16.61 -7.84
C ALA A 93 -6.48 15.89 -6.58
N THR A 94 -5.86 14.78 -6.19
CA THR A 94 -6.19 14.00 -4.98
C THR A 94 -5.15 14.13 -3.87
N PHE A 95 -4.26 15.14 -3.95
CA PHE A 95 -3.29 15.40 -2.89
C PHE A 95 -3.97 15.47 -1.51
N GLY A 96 -3.38 14.78 -0.54
CA GLY A 96 -3.86 14.69 0.84
C GLY A 96 -5.10 13.80 1.05
N LYS A 97 -5.67 13.24 -0.02
CA LYS A 97 -6.78 12.27 0.10
C LYS A 97 -6.25 10.86 0.32
N TRP A 98 -7.03 10.06 1.01
CA TRP A 98 -6.72 8.66 1.24
C TRP A 98 -7.82 7.75 0.69
N PHE A 99 -7.46 6.49 0.48
CA PHE A 99 -8.37 5.40 0.12
C PHE A 99 -7.97 4.15 0.89
N GLY A 100 -8.96 3.40 1.36
CA GLY A 100 -8.73 2.14 2.05
C GLY A 100 -9.62 1.02 1.53
N SER A 101 -9.10 -0.21 1.58
CA SER A 101 -9.82 -1.43 1.20
C SER A 101 -9.37 -2.62 2.04
N GLU A 102 -10.26 -3.55 2.28
CA GLU A 102 -9.89 -4.85 2.84
C GLU A 102 -9.14 -5.69 1.81
N LEU A 103 -7.97 -6.20 2.21
CA LEU A 103 -7.27 -7.26 1.51
C LEU A 103 -7.25 -8.51 2.40
N SER A 104 -7.68 -9.64 1.88
CA SER A 104 -7.76 -10.87 2.65
C SER A 104 -7.44 -12.11 1.81
N VAL A 105 -7.19 -13.21 2.51
CA VAL A 105 -7.04 -14.53 1.88
C VAL A 105 -8.32 -14.95 1.15
N GLU A 106 -9.48 -14.42 1.57
CA GLU A 106 -10.78 -14.73 0.98
C GLU A 106 -11.01 -13.96 -0.34
N ASN A 107 -10.86 -12.61 -0.30
CA ASN A 107 -11.10 -11.78 -1.49
C ASN A 107 -9.95 -11.83 -2.50
N ARG A 108 -8.72 -12.15 -2.03
CA ARG A 108 -7.50 -12.29 -2.85
C ARG A 108 -7.17 -11.05 -3.68
N GLN A 109 -7.69 -9.90 -3.30
CA GLN A 109 -7.38 -8.64 -3.94
C GLN A 109 -5.97 -8.17 -3.63
N MET A 110 -5.45 -7.34 -4.52
CA MET A 110 -4.15 -6.68 -4.36
C MET A 110 -4.34 -5.17 -4.50
N MET A 111 -3.57 -4.41 -3.72
CA MET A 111 -3.45 -2.96 -3.88
C MET A 111 -2.20 -2.64 -4.69
N TYR A 112 -2.36 -1.94 -5.81
CA TYR A 112 -1.26 -1.30 -6.53
C TYR A 112 -1.15 0.14 -6.06
N VAL A 113 -0.02 0.44 -5.44
CA VAL A 113 0.28 1.74 -4.81
C VAL A 113 1.31 2.47 -5.66
N PRO A 114 0.97 3.58 -6.32
CA PRO A 114 1.90 4.34 -7.16
C PRO A 114 3.03 5.00 -6.37
N LYS A 115 4.06 5.47 -7.08
CA LYS A 115 5.08 6.38 -6.53
C LYS A 115 4.42 7.65 -5.99
N GLY A 116 4.95 8.15 -4.87
CA GLY A 116 4.43 9.36 -4.24
C GLY A 116 3.20 9.14 -3.36
N PHE A 117 2.90 7.88 -3.02
CA PHE A 117 1.88 7.53 -2.04
C PHE A 117 2.52 7.06 -0.74
N ALA A 118 1.93 7.43 0.39
CA ALA A 118 2.19 6.74 1.65
C ALA A 118 1.26 5.51 1.74
N HIS A 119 1.77 4.42 2.32
CA HIS A 119 1.08 3.14 2.44
C HIS A 119 1.20 2.57 3.85
N GLY A 120 0.13 1.99 4.33
CA GLY A 120 0.09 1.27 5.59
C GLY A 120 -1.18 0.43 5.72
N PHE A 121 -1.25 -0.38 6.75
CA PHE A 121 -2.41 -1.23 6.99
C PHE A 121 -2.62 -1.54 8.48
N VAL A 122 -3.84 -1.82 8.87
CA VAL A 122 -4.18 -2.43 10.15
C VAL A 122 -4.66 -3.87 9.95
N THR A 123 -4.16 -4.79 10.75
CA THR A 123 -4.58 -6.20 10.68
C THR A 123 -5.98 -6.38 11.26
N LEU A 124 -6.86 -7.07 10.53
CA LEU A 124 -8.24 -7.38 10.92
C LEU A 124 -8.37 -8.73 11.61
N GLN A 125 -7.36 -9.58 11.49
CA GLN A 125 -7.26 -10.90 12.09
C GLN A 125 -5.89 -11.12 12.73
N ASP A 126 -5.81 -12.09 13.64
CA ASP A 126 -4.54 -12.59 14.15
C ASP A 126 -3.78 -13.36 13.05
N SER A 127 -2.48 -13.44 13.19
CA SER A 127 -1.60 -14.18 12.25
C SER A 127 -1.75 -13.75 10.81
N THR A 128 -1.96 -12.44 10.58
CA THR A 128 -2.07 -11.87 9.22
C THR A 128 -0.71 -11.83 8.54
N GLU A 129 -0.66 -12.27 7.29
CA GLU A 129 0.56 -12.32 6.51
C GLU A 129 0.41 -11.57 5.19
N THR A 130 1.37 -10.67 4.95
CA THR A 130 1.38 -9.75 3.81
C THR A 130 2.57 -10.04 2.92
N PHE A 131 2.35 -10.16 1.64
CA PHE A 131 3.36 -10.35 0.62
C PHE A 131 3.32 -9.17 -0.35
N TYR A 132 4.45 -8.49 -0.56
CA TYR A 132 4.45 -7.32 -1.43
C TYR A 132 5.73 -7.18 -2.25
N PHE A 133 5.56 -6.60 -3.43
CA PHE A 133 6.62 -6.26 -4.36
C PHE A 133 6.94 -4.77 -4.27
N ALA A 134 8.20 -4.40 -4.45
CA ALA A 134 8.66 -3.02 -4.51
C ALA A 134 9.45 -2.77 -5.80
N SER A 135 9.18 -1.65 -6.47
CA SER A 135 9.82 -1.31 -7.75
C SER A 135 11.17 -0.61 -7.58
N ASP A 136 11.56 -0.30 -6.35
CA ASP A 136 12.86 0.29 -6.03
C ASP A 136 13.43 -0.34 -4.76
N PHE A 137 14.73 -0.13 -4.53
CA PHE A 137 15.39 -0.64 -3.34
C PHE A 137 15.04 0.19 -2.10
N TYR A 138 14.97 -0.47 -0.96
CA TYR A 138 14.79 0.22 0.30
C TYR A 138 16.01 1.11 0.63
N SER A 139 15.74 2.35 1.00
CA SER A 139 16.72 3.33 1.45
C SER A 139 16.27 3.96 2.76
N ALA A 140 16.95 3.63 3.86
CA ALA A 140 16.63 4.15 5.18
C ALA A 140 16.73 5.68 5.29
N GLU A 141 17.61 6.31 4.51
CA GLU A 141 17.80 7.76 4.49
C GLU A 141 16.64 8.49 3.80
N LEU A 142 16.01 7.84 2.82
CA LEU A 142 14.92 8.39 2.01
C LEU A 142 13.54 7.97 2.51
N GLU A 143 13.50 7.03 3.47
CA GLU A 143 12.23 6.62 4.07
C GLU A 143 11.62 7.76 4.89
N ARG A 144 10.33 7.93 4.75
CA ARG A 144 9.50 8.83 5.56
C ARG A 144 8.25 8.09 6.02
N GLY A 145 7.62 8.65 7.03
CA GLY A 145 6.37 8.11 7.54
C GLY A 145 5.42 9.20 8.01
N ILE A 146 4.15 8.83 8.05
CA ILE A 146 3.04 9.63 8.59
C ILE A 146 2.40 8.78 9.68
N ARG A 147 2.06 9.39 10.82
CA ARG A 147 1.31 8.67 11.85
C ARG A 147 -0.07 8.27 11.33
N TYR A 148 -0.50 7.09 11.71
CA TYR A 148 -1.81 6.56 11.32
C TYR A 148 -2.99 7.39 11.85
N ASP A 149 -2.77 8.14 12.91
CA ASP A 149 -3.74 9.02 13.59
C ASP A 149 -3.48 10.52 13.35
N ASP A 150 -2.70 10.85 12.31
CA ASP A 150 -2.39 12.23 11.97
C ASP A 150 -3.66 13.03 11.70
N PRO A 151 -3.85 14.19 12.40
CA PRO A 151 -5.09 14.95 12.32
C PRO A 151 -5.34 15.60 10.95
N TYR A 152 -4.33 15.72 10.10
CA TYR A 152 -4.48 16.28 8.75
C TYR A 152 -5.25 15.32 7.84
N PHE A 153 -4.97 14.01 7.92
CA PHE A 153 -5.55 13.01 7.01
C PHE A 153 -6.86 12.42 7.50
N GLN A 154 -7.09 12.36 8.82
CA GLN A 154 -8.31 11.88 9.45
C GLN A 154 -8.75 10.51 8.89
N ILE A 155 -7.82 9.55 8.82
CA ILE A 155 -8.09 8.22 8.30
C ILE A 155 -9.11 7.51 9.21
N ASP A 156 -10.21 7.04 8.59
CA ASP A 156 -11.23 6.26 9.28
C ASP A 156 -10.86 4.77 9.29
N TRP A 157 -10.20 4.34 10.35
CA TRP A 157 -9.80 2.95 10.52
C TRP A 157 -11.00 2.11 10.97
N PRO A 158 -11.27 0.93 10.33
CA PRO A 158 -12.46 0.12 10.63
C PRO A 158 -12.44 -0.51 12.02
N ILE A 159 -11.29 -0.53 12.68
CA ILE A 159 -11.12 -1.03 14.05
C ILE A 159 -10.15 -0.13 14.82
N LYS A 160 -10.22 -0.23 16.13
CA LYS A 160 -9.26 0.46 17.00
C LYS A 160 -7.85 -0.14 16.82
N VAL A 161 -6.86 0.70 16.55
CA VAL A 161 -5.44 0.33 16.56
C VAL A 161 -5.03 0.00 18.00
N SER A 162 -4.48 -1.19 18.22
CA SER A 162 -4.06 -1.68 19.52
C SER A 162 -2.54 -1.75 19.69
N GLU A 163 -1.81 -1.87 18.57
CA GLU A 163 -0.36 -2.02 18.56
C GLU A 163 0.25 -1.27 17.36
N SER A 164 1.39 -0.62 17.61
CA SER A 164 2.19 0.08 16.60
C SER A 164 3.67 0.03 16.99
N SER A 165 4.57 0.12 16.04
CA SER A 165 5.99 0.25 16.32
C SER A 165 6.30 1.61 16.96
N GLU A 166 7.36 1.67 17.78
CA GLU A 166 7.82 2.95 18.35
C GLU A 166 8.20 3.95 17.25
N LYS A 167 8.75 3.47 16.14
CA LYS A 167 9.04 4.31 14.98
C LYS A 167 7.78 4.97 14.42
N ASP A 168 6.73 4.19 14.19
CA ASP A 168 5.49 4.67 13.55
C ASP A 168 4.71 5.64 14.45
N LYS A 169 4.80 5.47 15.78
CA LYS A 169 4.19 6.39 16.76
C LYS A 169 4.88 7.73 16.84
N ASN A 170 6.18 7.79 16.56
CA ASN A 170 7.01 8.97 16.79
C ASN A 170 7.23 9.83 15.53
N PHE A 171 6.56 9.57 14.42
CA PHE A 171 6.57 10.49 13.29
C PHE A 171 5.91 11.82 13.71
N PRO A 172 6.46 12.97 13.29
CA PRO A 172 5.86 14.28 13.60
C PRO A 172 4.51 14.46 12.89
N ASP A 173 3.73 15.42 13.33
CA ASP A 173 2.54 15.85 12.60
C ASP A 173 2.87 16.26 11.18
N PHE A 174 1.94 16.03 10.25
CA PHE A 174 2.17 16.26 8.83
C PHE A 174 2.63 17.70 8.57
N ASN A 175 3.75 17.82 7.90
CA ASN A 175 4.37 19.07 7.50
C ASN A 175 5.05 18.89 6.14
N LEU A 176 4.80 19.79 5.21
CA LEU A 176 5.23 19.66 3.79
C LEU A 176 6.77 19.57 3.66
N ASP A 177 7.51 20.32 4.47
CA ASP A 177 8.97 20.39 4.38
C ASP A 177 9.62 19.15 4.98
N TRP A 178 9.25 18.77 6.23
CA TRP A 178 9.82 17.59 6.89
C TRP A 178 9.51 16.30 6.13
N HIS A 179 8.29 16.20 5.60
CA HIS A 179 7.84 15.05 4.82
C HIS A 179 8.38 15.05 3.38
N GLY A 180 9.10 16.10 2.96
CA GLY A 180 9.75 16.17 1.66
C GLY A 180 8.78 16.14 0.47
N ILE A 181 7.58 16.69 0.66
CA ILE A 181 6.47 16.59 -0.32
C ILE A 181 6.85 17.16 -1.68
N SER A 182 7.64 18.25 -1.72
CA SER A 182 8.11 18.82 -2.99
C SER A 182 8.89 17.84 -3.86
N SER A 183 9.59 16.87 -3.26
CA SER A 183 10.33 15.84 -4.00
C SER A 183 9.43 14.80 -4.68
N LEU A 184 8.16 14.74 -4.32
CA LEU A 184 7.17 13.79 -4.87
C LEU A 184 6.41 14.36 -6.08
N SER A 185 6.75 15.56 -6.56
CA SER A 185 6.20 16.12 -7.80
C SER A 185 6.57 15.32 -9.05
N GLY A 186 5.74 15.39 -10.11
CA GLY A 186 6.01 14.75 -11.41
C GLY A 186 5.78 13.22 -11.43
N PHE A 187 4.98 12.68 -10.50
CA PHE A 187 4.50 11.30 -10.53
C PHE A 187 3.02 11.17 -10.95
N THR A 188 2.43 12.26 -11.46
CA THR A 188 1.00 12.30 -11.88
C THR A 188 0.80 11.82 -13.30
#